data_3735571c3bbd572f5710ce54b42f1219
#
_entry.id   3735571c3bbd572f5710ce54b42f1219
#
_cell.length_a   1.000
_cell.length_b   1.000
_cell.length_c   1.000
_cell.angle_alpha   90.00
_cell.angle_beta   90.00
_cell.angle_gamma   90.00
#
_symmetry.space_group_name_H-M   'P 1'
#
loop_
_entity.id
_entity.type
_entity.pdbx_description
1 polymer ?
#
loop_
_entity_poly.entity_id
_entity_poly.type
_entity_poly.pdbx_seq_one_letter_code
_entity_poly.pdbx_strand_id
1 'polypeptide(L)'
;LDEMPKMQKLQAVIQGPDLGRGQQVSYLIIGQDLHQIQEKYGADAAATIISTTAAKIVLRQNDPDTARRFSEMMGYKMKIKTVKGPDGKDKEEKSEELLYSPMDIMKLDDKKQLVIFQGWYHRPIEADKQYAFSDPRLAGYMAMGACSPLPEFLIPSHHMALGYTGNPRIYIPQTKEIKELEKIENRE
;
A
#
# COMPACT_ATOMS: atom_id res chain seq x y z
N LEU A 1 1.45 5.15 5.28
CA LEU A 1 1.88 6.28 4.42
C LEU A 1 0.92 6.37 3.24
N ASP A 2 -0.21 7.03 3.44
CA ASP A 2 -1.18 7.31 2.41
C ASP A 2 -0.71 8.48 1.53
N GLU A 3 -0.99 8.38 0.23
CA GLU A 3 -0.51 9.36 -0.77
C GLU A 3 0.99 9.69 -0.65
N MET A 4 1.81 8.68 -0.37
CA MET A 4 3.23 8.81 -0.11
C MET A 4 3.97 9.73 -1.13
N PRO A 5 3.67 9.73 -2.43
CA PRO A 5 4.35 10.61 -3.38
C PRO A 5 4.12 12.11 -3.14
N LYS A 6 3.03 12.48 -2.48
CA LYS A 6 2.74 13.89 -2.14
C LYS A 6 3.53 14.39 -0.93
N MET A 7 4.06 13.48 -0.11
CA MET A 7 4.92 13.84 1.02
C MET A 7 6.31 14.25 0.54
N GLN A 8 7.08 14.91 1.41
CA GLN A 8 8.50 15.16 1.12
C GLN A 8 9.25 13.83 1.05
N LYS A 9 10.40 13.82 0.35
CA LYS A 9 11.27 12.64 0.27
C LYS A 9 11.72 12.22 1.66
N LEU A 10 11.24 11.06 2.12
CA LEU A 10 11.55 10.50 3.42
C LEU A 10 12.50 9.31 3.26
N GLN A 11 13.71 9.42 3.78
CA GLN A 11 14.69 8.34 3.73
C GLN A 11 14.17 7.06 4.41
N ALA A 12 13.37 7.23 5.46
CA ALA A 12 12.72 6.13 6.18
C ALA A 12 11.77 5.28 5.31
N VAL A 13 11.25 5.80 4.20
CA VAL A 13 10.42 5.04 3.26
C VAL A 13 11.26 4.08 2.43
N ILE A 14 12.48 4.48 2.09
CA ILE A 14 13.39 3.67 1.27
C ILE A 14 14.02 2.57 2.13
N GLN A 15 14.54 2.91 3.30
CA GLN A 15 15.29 2.01 4.18
C GLN A 15 14.43 1.29 5.22
N GLY A 16 13.28 1.87 5.55
CA GLY A 16 12.40 1.39 6.61
C GLY A 16 11.92 -0.05 6.44
N PRO A 17 11.48 -0.47 5.24
CA PRO A 17 11.02 -1.85 5.03
C PRO A 17 12.08 -2.90 5.35
N ASP A 18 13.35 -2.63 5.05
CA ASP A 18 14.45 -3.55 5.38
C ASP A 18 14.83 -3.50 6.86
N LEU A 19 15.05 -2.30 7.39
CA LEU A 19 15.49 -2.11 8.77
C LEU A 19 14.39 -2.46 9.80
N GLY A 20 13.15 -2.15 9.48
CA GLY A 20 12.01 -2.37 10.37
C GLY A 20 11.63 -3.83 10.52
N ARG A 21 11.99 -4.68 9.55
CA ARG A 21 11.65 -6.12 9.55
C ARG A 21 12.17 -6.84 10.78
N GLY A 22 13.41 -6.57 11.18
CA GLY A 22 14.02 -7.14 12.37
C GLY A 22 13.41 -6.64 13.68
N GLN A 23 12.70 -5.52 13.64
CA GLN A 23 12.07 -4.89 14.81
C GLN A 23 10.55 -5.04 14.80
N GLN A 24 9.99 -5.93 13.96
CA GLN A 24 8.56 -6.17 13.82
C GLN A 24 7.74 -4.92 13.40
N VAL A 25 8.38 -3.99 12.70
CA VAL A 25 7.71 -2.82 12.14
C VAL A 25 7.19 -3.16 10.75
N SER A 26 5.89 -2.98 10.53
CA SER A 26 5.26 -3.15 9.22
C SER A 26 5.03 -1.80 8.55
N TYR A 27 5.27 -1.76 7.23
CA TYR A 27 5.04 -0.58 6.40
C TYR A 27 3.87 -0.83 5.46
N LEU A 28 2.90 0.07 5.47
CA LEU A 28 1.86 0.18 4.45
C LEU A 28 2.12 1.46 3.65
N ILE A 29 2.40 1.30 2.36
CA ILE A 29 2.69 2.39 1.43
C ILE A 29 1.58 2.43 0.40
N ILE A 30 0.94 3.56 0.22
CA ILE A 30 -0.13 3.79 -0.75
C ILE A 30 0.32 4.87 -1.72
N GLY A 31 0.19 4.59 -3.02
CA GLY A 31 0.49 5.51 -4.11
C GLY A 31 -0.49 5.31 -5.26
N GLN A 32 -0.67 6.32 -6.08
CA GLN A 32 -1.59 6.28 -7.22
C GLN A 32 -0.97 5.54 -8.40
N ASP A 33 0.29 5.83 -8.70
CA ASP A 33 1.07 5.21 -9.78
C ASP A 33 2.56 5.14 -9.44
N LEU A 34 3.30 4.35 -10.21
CA LEU A 34 4.73 4.18 -10.02
C LEU A 34 5.55 5.38 -10.51
N HIS A 35 5.03 6.10 -11.49
CA HIS A 35 5.72 7.27 -12.06
C HIS A 35 5.90 8.37 -11.02
N GLN A 36 4.87 8.66 -10.20
CA GLN A 36 4.96 9.63 -9.11
C GLN A 36 6.00 9.21 -8.05
N ILE A 37 6.12 7.91 -7.78
CA ILE A 37 7.14 7.39 -6.86
C ILE A 37 8.54 7.60 -7.47
N GLN A 38 8.71 7.31 -8.77
CA GLN A 38 9.98 7.49 -9.47
C GLN A 38 10.39 8.97 -9.57
N GLU A 39 9.43 9.84 -9.85
CA GLU A 39 9.67 11.28 -9.89
C GLU A 39 10.16 11.80 -8.54
N LYS A 40 9.54 11.36 -7.46
CA LYS A 40 9.84 11.85 -6.10
C LYS A 40 11.11 11.26 -5.52
N TYR A 41 11.31 9.96 -5.69
CA TYR A 41 12.38 9.21 -5.02
C TYR A 41 13.53 8.84 -5.95
N GLY A 42 13.33 8.86 -7.25
CA GLY A 42 14.24 8.36 -8.28
C GLY A 42 13.93 6.91 -8.65
N ALA A 43 14.36 6.49 -9.83
CA ALA A 43 14.07 5.16 -10.37
C ALA A 43 14.57 4.01 -9.50
N ASP A 44 15.80 4.13 -8.97
CA ASP A 44 16.43 3.09 -8.15
C ASP A 44 15.72 2.91 -6.81
N ALA A 45 15.37 4.03 -6.15
CA ALA A 45 14.65 3.97 -4.89
C ALA A 45 13.22 3.44 -5.07
N ALA A 46 12.54 3.81 -6.16
CA ALA A 46 11.23 3.24 -6.50
C ALA A 46 11.31 1.73 -6.74
N ALA A 47 12.33 1.26 -7.48
CA ALA A 47 12.59 -0.17 -7.69
C ALA A 47 12.84 -0.89 -6.35
N THR A 48 13.61 -0.30 -5.45
CA THR A 48 13.87 -0.82 -4.11
C THR A 48 12.58 -0.93 -3.29
N ILE A 49 11.76 0.12 -3.24
CA ILE A 49 10.48 0.12 -2.52
C ILE A 49 9.57 -1.03 -3.03
N ILE A 50 9.49 -1.21 -4.36
CA ILE A 50 8.69 -2.26 -4.95
C ILE A 50 9.24 -3.65 -4.61
N SER A 51 10.56 -3.84 -4.68
CA SER A 51 11.19 -5.14 -4.44
C SER A 51 11.16 -5.56 -2.98
N THR A 52 11.28 -4.63 -2.06
CA THR A 52 11.28 -4.91 -0.61
C THR A 52 9.88 -5.11 -0.03
N THR A 53 8.85 -4.66 -0.74
CA THR A 53 7.46 -4.84 -0.31
C THR A 53 7.01 -6.29 -0.51
N ALA A 54 6.66 -6.97 0.58
CA ALA A 54 6.30 -8.40 0.55
C ALA A 54 4.94 -8.66 -0.14
N ALA A 55 3.96 -7.80 0.07
CA ALA A 55 2.65 -7.89 -0.55
C ALA A 55 2.35 -6.61 -1.34
N LYS A 56 1.78 -6.76 -2.52
CA LYS A 56 1.36 -5.66 -3.40
C LYS A 56 -0.11 -5.82 -3.71
N ILE A 57 -0.88 -4.78 -3.42
CA ILE A 57 -2.30 -4.72 -3.75
C ILE A 57 -2.44 -3.79 -4.94
N VAL A 58 -2.81 -4.34 -6.08
CA VAL A 58 -2.97 -3.61 -7.34
C VAL A 58 -4.46 -3.40 -7.57
N LEU A 59 -4.86 -2.15 -7.59
CA LEU A 59 -6.20 -1.71 -7.96
C LEU A 59 -6.21 -1.40 -9.46
N ARG A 60 -7.39 -1.07 -10.01
CA ARG A 60 -7.49 -0.56 -11.38
C ARG A 60 -6.49 0.58 -11.59
N GLN A 61 -5.67 0.46 -12.61
CA GLN A 61 -4.65 1.45 -12.97
C GLN A 61 -5.13 2.32 -14.13
N ASN A 62 -4.85 3.61 -14.05
CA ASN A 62 -5.08 4.53 -15.16
C ASN A 62 -3.79 4.78 -15.95
N ASP A 63 -2.63 4.56 -15.34
CA ASP A 63 -1.32 4.71 -15.96
C ASP A 63 -0.90 3.41 -16.67
N PRO A 64 -0.66 3.47 -18.02
CA PRO A 64 -0.29 2.29 -18.80
C PRO A 64 1.07 1.68 -18.42
N ASP A 65 2.03 2.50 -17.98
CA ASP A 65 3.36 2.02 -17.63
C ASP A 65 3.35 1.30 -16.29
N THR A 66 2.59 1.78 -15.33
CA THR A 66 2.33 1.09 -14.06
C THR A 66 1.60 -0.24 -14.33
N ALA A 67 0.57 -0.24 -15.19
CA ALA A 67 -0.14 -1.46 -15.54
C ALA A 67 0.78 -2.48 -16.23
N ARG A 68 1.65 -2.04 -17.16
CA ARG A 68 2.66 -2.89 -17.82
C ARG A 68 3.61 -3.50 -16.80
N ARG A 69 4.13 -2.69 -15.87
CA ARG A 69 5.07 -3.16 -14.84
C ARG A 69 4.49 -4.28 -13.99
N PHE A 70 3.25 -4.15 -13.56
CA PHE A 70 2.58 -5.20 -12.79
C PHE A 70 2.22 -6.42 -13.64
N SER A 71 1.83 -6.22 -14.89
CA SER A 71 1.58 -7.30 -15.85
C SER A 71 2.83 -8.17 -16.05
N GLU A 72 3.97 -7.54 -16.34
CA GLU A 72 5.26 -8.23 -16.51
C GLU A 72 5.70 -8.95 -15.23
N MET A 73 5.45 -8.36 -14.07
CA MET A 73 5.77 -8.97 -12.78
C MET A 73 4.97 -10.26 -12.52
N MET A 74 3.72 -10.32 -12.96
CA MET A 74 2.88 -11.52 -12.84
C MET A 74 3.26 -12.63 -13.83
N GLY A 75 3.96 -12.31 -14.91
CA GLY A 75 4.48 -13.26 -15.87
C GLY A 75 3.45 -13.80 -16.86
N TYR A 76 3.68 -15.03 -17.33
CA TYR A 76 2.97 -15.60 -18.45
C TYR A 76 2.24 -16.88 -18.06
N LYS A 77 1.18 -17.19 -18.80
CA LYS A 77 0.47 -18.48 -18.80
C LYS A 77 0.61 -19.13 -20.16
N MET A 78 0.67 -20.46 -20.16
CA MET A 78 0.65 -21.23 -21.41
C MET A 78 -0.79 -21.32 -21.92
N LYS A 79 -0.99 -20.91 -23.18
CA LYS A 79 -2.26 -21.07 -23.90
C LYS A 79 -2.08 -22.12 -24.98
N ILE A 80 -2.90 -23.14 -24.91
CA ILE A 80 -2.95 -24.19 -25.91
C ILE A 80 -4.09 -23.87 -26.89
N LYS A 81 -3.77 -23.66 -28.16
CA LYS A 81 -4.75 -23.49 -29.23
C LYS A 81 -4.72 -24.70 -30.12
N THR A 82 -5.86 -25.28 -30.39
CA THR A 82 -6.01 -26.29 -31.40
C THR A 82 -6.20 -25.62 -32.76
N VAL A 83 -5.21 -25.78 -33.65
CA VAL A 83 -5.22 -25.23 -35.01
C VAL A 83 -5.32 -26.39 -35.97
N LYS A 84 -6.21 -26.29 -36.96
CA LYS A 84 -6.26 -27.30 -38.04
C LYS A 84 -5.04 -27.16 -38.93
N GLY A 85 -4.24 -28.22 -38.98
CA GLY A 85 -3.10 -28.30 -39.89
C GLY A 85 -3.54 -28.42 -41.35
N PRO A 86 -2.59 -28.25 -42.32
CA PRO A 86 -2.87 -28.39 -43.72
C PRO A 86 -3.45 -29.77 -44.11
N ASP A 87 -3.17 -30.78 -43.30
CA ASP A 87 -3.63 -32.17 -43.48
C ASP A 87 -5.00 -32.44 -42.83
N GLY A 88 -5.72 -31.41 -42.40
CA GLY A 88 -7.00 -31.54 -41.71
C GLY A 88 -6.93 -32.11 -40.28
N LYS A 89 -5.72 -32.42 -39.78
CA LYS A 89 -5.52 -32.92 -38.42
C LYS A 89 -5.36 -31.77 -37.44
N ASP A 90 -5.94 -31.92 -36.24
CA ASP A 90 -5.78 -30.99 -35.18
C ASP A 90 -4.34 -30.98 -34.63
N LYS A 91 -3.69 -29.83 -34.67
CA LYS A 91 -2.39 -29.60 -34.04
C LYS A 91 -2.55 -28.69 -32.86
N GLU A 92 -1.96 -29.08 -31.74
CA GLU A 92 -1.86 -28.19 -30.57
C GLU A 92 -0.70 -27.22 -30.76
N GLU A 93 -1.03 -25.94 -30.80
CA GLU A 93 -0.06 -24.85 -30.80
C GLU A 93 -0.02 -24.24 -29.39
N LYS A 94 1.16 -24.27 -28.79
CA LYS A 94 1.41 -23.68 -27.48
C LYS A 94 1.93 -22.28 -27.68
N SER A 95 1.22 -21.29 -27.09
CA SER A 95 1.65 -19.89 -27.08
C SER A 95 1.71 -19.37 -25.65
N GLU A 96 2.69 -18.53 -25.37
CA GLU A 96 2.74 -17.80 -24.10
C GLU A 96 1.88 -16.55 -24.20
N GLU A 97 1.06 -16.33 -23.21
CA GLU A 97 0.22 -15.15 -23.07
C GLU A 97 0.42 -14.56 -21.67
N LEU A 98 0.46 -13.22 -21.54
CA LEU A 98 0.52 -12.58 -20.23
C LEU A 98 -0.60 -13.11 -19.34
N LEU A 99 -0.31 -13.38 -18.07
CA LEU A 99 -1.30 -13.88 -17.11
C LEU A 99 -2.43 -12.86 -16.95
N TYR A 100 -2.06 -11.58 -16.77
CA TYR A 100 -2.92 -10.41 -16.88
C TYR A 100 -2.26 -9.44 -17.84
N SER A 101 -2.93 -9.07 -18.92
CA SER A 101 -2.41 -8.03 -19.81
C SER A 101 -2.47 -6.66 -19.12
N PRO A 102 -1.69 -5.66 -19.55
CA PRO A 102 -1.81 -4.30 -19.05
C PRO A 102 -3.26 -3.76 -19.17
N MET A 103 -3.93 -4.15 -20.26
CA MET A 103 -5.32 -3.77 -20.50
C MET A 103 -6.29 -4.40 -19.51
N ASP A 104 -6.04 -5.63 -19.06
CA ASP A 104 -6.88 -6.30 -18.05
C ASP A 104 -6.76 -5.57 -16.72
N ILE A 105 -5.55 -5.11 -16.35
CA ILE A 105 -5.32 -4.33 -15.14
C ILE A 105 -5.98 -2.95 -15.21
N MET A 106 -5.92 -2.30 -16.37
CA MET A 106 -6.57 -1.00 -16.61
C MET A 106 -8.10 -1.09 -16.63
N LYS A 107 -8.64 -2.24 -17.02
CA LYS A 107 -10.09 -2.53 -17.05
C LYS A 107 -10.59 -3.31 -15.84
N LEU A 108 -9.75 -3.50 -14.83
CA LEU A 108 -10.13 -4.24 -13.62
C LEU A 108 -11.39 -3.60 -13.00
N ASP A 109 -12.34 -4.43 -12.62
CA ASP A 109 -13.58 -3.98 -11.98
C ASP A 109 -13.27 -3.17 -10.72
N ASP A 110 -14.03 -2.12 -10.47
CA ASP A 110 -13.86 -1.27 -9.29
C ASP A 110 -14.02 -2.01 -7.96
N LYS A 111 -14.75 -3.13 -7.99
CA LYS A 111 -14.93 -4.01 -6.82
C LYS A 111 -13.82 -5.03 -6.65
N LYS A 112 -12.90 -5.14 -7.61
CA LYS A 112 -11.83 -6.14 -7.63
C LYS A 112 -10.48 -5.53 -7.31
N GLN A 113 -9.59 -6.38 -6.82
CA GLN A 113 -8.19 -6.08 -6.59
C GLN A 113 -7.34 -7.31 -6.88
N LEU A 114 -6.09 -7.09 -7.29
CA LEU A 114 -5.11 -8.15 -7.45
C LEU A 114 -4.12 -8.07 -6.29
N VAL A 115 -3.90 -9.17 -5.61
CA VAL A 115 -2.93 -9.27 -4.53
C VAL A 115 -1.78 -10.15 -4.99
N ILE A 116 -0.57 -9.61 -4.95
CA ILE A 116 0.66 -10.25 -5.42
C ILE A 116 1.60 -10.37 -4.24
N PHE A 117 2.08 -11.58 -3.96
CA PHE A 117 3.07 -11.82 -2.91
C PHE A 117 4.46 -12.04 -3.48
N GLN A 118 5.47 -11.54 -2.78
CA GLN A 118 6.87 -11.79 -3.11
C GLN A 118 7.15 -13.29 -3.11
N GLY A 119 7.82 -13.79 -4.15
CA GLY A 119 8.07 -15.22 -4.36
C GLY A 119 6.92 -15.98 -5.01
N TRP A 120 5.73 -15.41 -5.11
CA TRP A 120 4.54 -16.03 -5.71
C TRP A 120 3.90 -15.15 -6.78
N TYR A 121 4.69 -14.37 -7.49
CA TYR A 121 4.22 -13.43 -8.50
C TYR A 121 3.36 -14.06 -9.60
N HIS A 122 3.66 -15.31 -9.97
CA HIS A 122 2.92 -16.08 -10.97
C HIS A 122 1.56 -16.62 -10.47
N ARG A 123 1.20 -16.34 -9.24
CA ARG A 123 -0.09 -16.74 -8.63
C ARG A 123 -0.75 -15.54 -7.94
N PRO A 124 -1.09 -14.49 -8.68
CA PRO A 124 -1.82 -13.38 -8.10
C PRO A 124 -3.20 -13.84 -7.64
N ILE A 125 -3.69 -13.27 -6.57
CA ILE A 125 -5.03 -13.53 -6.03
C ILE A 125 -5.92 -12.40 -6.51
N GLU A 126 -6.95 -12.72 -7.29
CA GLU A 126 -8.04 -11.79 -7.57
C GLU A 126 -9.04 -11.87 -6.42
N ALA A 127 -9.26 -10.76 -5.75
CA ALA A 127 -10.12 -10.67 -4.58
C ALA A 127 -11.11 -9.51 -4.71
N ASP A 128 -12.24 -9.62 -4.03
CA ASP A 128 -13.18 -8.52 -3.90
C ASP A 128 -12.65 -7.49 -2.89
N LYS A 129 -12.84 -6.21 -3.19
CA LYS A 129 -12.54 -5.13 -2.25
C LYS A 129 -13.52 -5.15 -1.09
N GLN A 130 -13.00 -5.17 0.11
CA GLN A 130 -13.82 -5.01 1.30
C GLN A 130 -13.87 -3.53 1.68
N TYR A 131 -15.02 -2.93 1.56
CA TYR A 131 -15.22 -1.55 1.96
C TYR A 131 -15.54 -1.44 3.46
N ALA A 132 -14.91 -0.50 4.15
CA ALA A 132 -15.09 -0.31 5.59
C ALA A 132 -16.56 -0.04 5.97
N PHE A 133 -17.28 0.70 5.13
CA PHE A 133 -18.70 1.00 5.37
C PHE A 133 -19.64 -0.20 5.18
N SER A 134 -19.20 -1.25 4.51
CA SER A 134 -19.96 -2.48 4.30
C SER A 134 -19.60 -3.59 5.28
N ASP A 135 -18.55 -3.42 6.10
CA ASP A 135 -18.16 -4.38 7.11
C ASP A 135 -18.83 -4.06 8.46
N PRO A 136 -19.70 -4.95 8.98
CA PRO A 136 -20.40 -4.72 10.25
C PRO A 136 -19.44 -4.48 11.43
N ARG A 137 -18.24 -5.05 11.40
CA ARG A 137 -17.22 -4.87 12.45
C ARG A 137 -16.66 -3.45 12.45
N LEU A 138 -16.63 -2.78 11.31
CA LEU A 138 -16.10 -1.43 11.13
C LEU A 138 -17.20 -0.36 11.17
N ALA A 139 -18.48 -0.75 11.05
CA ALA A 139 -19.60 0.17 11.02
C ALA A 139 -19.65 1.08 12.27
N GLY A 140 -19.33 0.55 13.45
CA GLY A 140 -19.24 1.31 14.69
C GLY A 140 -18.17 2.40 14.64
N TYR A 141 -17.01 2.09 14.07
CA TYR A 141 -15.92 3.06 13.91
C TYR A 141 -16.27 4.11 12.87
N MET A 142 -16.93 3.74 11.79
CA MET A 142 -17.38 4.68 10.75
C MET A 142 -18.48 5.63 11.25
N ALA A 143 -19.30 5.19 12.20
CA ALA A 143 -20.33 6.02 12.83
C ALA A 143 -19.74 6.98 13.89
N MET A 144 -18.53 6.73 14.38
CA MET A 144 -17.81 7.68 15.21
C MET A 144 -17.48 8.91 14.35
N GLY A 145 -17.99 10.07 14.70
CA GLY A 145 -17.62 11.33 14.04
C GLY A 145 -16.11 11.56 14.08
N ALA A 146 -15.64 12.54 13.31
CA ALA A 146 -14.25 12.96 13.38
C ALA A 146 -13.86 13.21 14.85
N CYS A 147 -12.73 12.65 15.27
CA CYS A 147 -12.17 12.96 16.58
C CYS A 147 -12.08 14.48 16.75
N SER A 148 -12.55 15.01 17.85
CA SER A 148 -12.28 16.41 18.18
C SER A 148 -10.78 16.65 18.08
N PRO A 149 -10.34 17.77 17.47
CA PRO A 149 -8.94 18.11 17.46
C PRO A 149 -8.43 18.12 18.90
N LEU A 150 -7.27 17.48 19.11
CA LEU A 150 -6.63 17.53 20.43
C LEU A 150 -6.43 19.00 20.80
N PRO A 151 -6.77 19.40 22.01
CA PRO A 151 -6.48 20.76 22.48
C PRO A 151 -4.98 21.04 22.31
N GLU A 152 -4.65 22.23 21.84
CA GLU A 152 -3.28 22.63 21.47
C GLU A 152 -2.29 22.49 22.65
N PHE A 153 -2.77 22.62 23.88
CA PHE A 153 -1.98 22.45 25.10
C PHE A 153 -1.60 21.00 25.41
N LEU A 154 -2.22 20.00 24.76
CA LEU A 154 -1.84 18.59 24.91
C LEU A 154 -0.70 18.19 23.96
N ILE A 155 -0.24 19.09 23.09
CA ILE A 155 0.97 18.89 22.31
C ILE A 155 2.14 19.34 23.20
N PRO A 156 2.93 18.40 23.76
CA PRO A 156 4.00 18.80 24.67
C PRO A 156 5.03 19.63 23.89
N SER A 157 5.09 20.91 24.13
CA SER A 157 6.02 21.84 23.47
C SER A 157 7.50 21.42 23.64
N HIS A 158 7.82 20.73 24.73
CA HIS A 158 9.16 20.21 24.98
C HIS A 158 9.59 19.10 24.00
N HIS A 159 8.68 18.38 23.36
CA HIS A 159 9.03 17.41 22.30
C HIS A 159 9.58 18.10 21.06
N MET A 160 9.15 19.31 20.76
CA MET A 160 9.69 20.11 19.67
C MET A 160 11.09 20.65 20.03
N ALA A 161 11.30 21.02 21.30
CA ALA A 161 12.59 21.54 21.78
C ALA A 161 13.68 20.47 21.82
N LEU A 162 13.33 19.18 22.00
CA LEU A 162 14.29 18.08 22.07
C LEU A 162 14.63 17.51 20.67
N GLY A 163 14.12 18.10 19.57
CA GLY A 163 14.40 17.61 18.21
C GLY A 163 13.98 16.15 18.01
N TYR A 164 12.93 15.70 18.67
CA TYR A 164 12.44 14.33 18.60
C TYR A 164 11.96 14.05 17.18
N THR A 165 12.79 13.40 16.38
CA THR A 165 12.47 12.98 15.01
C THR A 165 11.76 11.62 14.95
N GLY A 166 11.57 10.97 16.10
CA GLY A 166 10.79 9.75 16.23
C GLY A 166 9.29 10.06 16.14
N ASN A 167 8.53 9.13 15.58
CA ASN A 167 7.08 9.22 15.55
C ASN A 167 6.56 9.28 17.00
N PRO A 168 6.07 10.42 17.50
CA PRO A 168 5.57 10.46 18.86
C PRO A 168 4.39 9.48 18.89
N ARG A 169 4.48 8.44 19.71
CA ARG A 169 3.26 7.74 20.10
C ARG A 169 2.39 8.83 20.71
N ILE A 170 1.30 9.16 20.05
CA ILE A 170 0.33 10.11 20.60
C ILE A 170 -0.20 9.42 21.85
N TYR A 171 0.40 9.76 23.00
CA TYR A 171 -0.12 9.35 24.28
C TYR A 171 -1.36 10.20 24.53
N ILE A 172 -2.52 9.56 24.46
CA ILE A 172 -3.79 10.18 24.88
C ILE A 172 -3.95 9.85 26.36
N PRO A 173 -3.68 10.78 27.27
CA PRO A 173 -3.83 10.52 28.70
C PRO A 173 -5.29 10.20 29.00
N GLN A 174 -5.51 9.19 29.82
CA GLN A 174 -6.85 8.86 30.31
C GLN A 174 -7.40 10.03 31.13
N THR A 175 -8.71 10.20 31.11
CA THR A 175 -9.37 11.36 31.75
C THR A 175 -8.98 11.64 33.24
N LYS A 176 -8.51 10.58 33.92
CA LYS A 176 -8.00 10.71 35.29
C LYS A 176 -6.63 11.39 35.37
N GLU A 177 -5.76 11.07 34.42
CA GLU A 177 -4.40 11.63 34.35
C GLU A 177 -4.42 13.12 33.97
N ILE A 178 -5.37 13.52 33.10
CA ILE A 178 -5.58 14.93 32.75
C ILE A 178 -5.91 15.75 34.01
N LYS A 179 -6.80 15.23 34.86
CA LYS A 179 -7.19 15.90 36.10
C LYS A 179 -6.06 16.00 37.15
N GLU A 180 -5.11 15.08 37.12
CA GLU A 180 -3.93 15.13 37.97
C GLU A 180 -2.90 16.15 37.47
N LEU A 181 -2.69 16.23 36.15
CA LEU A 181 -1.84 17.24 35.55
C LEU A 181 -2.35 18.66 35.78
N GLU A 182 -3.65 18.89 35.63
CA GLU A 182 -4.29 20.17 35.94
C GLU A 182 -4.13 20.59 37.43
N LYS A 183 -4.06 19.60 38.34
CA LYS A 183 -3.82 19.87 39.77
C LYS A 183 -2.37 20.24 40.08
N ILE A 184 -1.42 19.78 39.27
CA ILE A 184 0.00 20.12 39.43
C ILE A 184 0.27 21.53 38.91
N GLU A 185 -0.31 21.87 37.75
CA GLU A 185 -0.14 23.18 37.11
C GLU A 185 -0.78 24.33 37.91
N ASN A 186 -1.84 24.06 38.66
CA ASN A 186 -2.49 25.05 39.54
C ASN A 186 -1.83 25.19 40.93
N ARG A 187 -0.66 24.56 41.16
CA ARG A 187 0.10 24.65 42.42
C ARG A 187 1.42 25.44 42.31
N GLU A 188 1.75 25.93 41.13
CA GLU A 188 2.81 26.91 40.88
C GLU A 188 2.21 28.31 40.70
#